data_b6d5dc4990f5e9aaae378c0ee564d4a0
#
_entry.id   b6d5dc4990f5e9aaae378c0ee564d4a0
#
_cell.length_a   1.000
_cell.length_b   1.000
_cell.length_c   1.000
_cell.angle_alpha   90.00
_cell.angle_beta   90.00
_cell.angle_gamma   90.00
#
_symmetry.space_group_name_H-M   'P 1'
#
loop_
_entity.id
_entity.type
_entity.pdbx_description
1 polymer ?
#
loop_
_entity_poly.entity_id
_entity_poly.type
_entity_poly.pdbx_seq_one_letter_code
_entity_poly.pdbx_strand_id
1 'polypeptide(L)'
;MSYSYDLKRDEIGERFTVKVTVTDAGGREVSQDVLITMDGDFENPTFTIAPGKEVTVLIKDETKFNLNFTVKDDRILDYVLIEIPGVEGFESRRIEAGGQSTLSFTEKIILPNEVKSYDVTLTAVDARGNQTVTNSTISVSEMPDFPKMYLADVATVEELNSDIFGVPMVINHTGEYQYRARYYNKAAGTEIFFLPQKTDFTPICFGLDPEDNTKLTDDPETAKPIVLDEAGVYYEIDINVKESTYSMRTYSVTEATNPMKYEYGKPCFDRWENGESFIDFYIGWGGSPQDAGNQLFAQDKNNPHLFYYPENGTWTLEAGEEMNFIISNYHPDGWWDHVEWRCDDSQNVEKFGYFSKKGDVNPNWEGTNQRWEDGSMVGDNWMKPTVTVTGNYRFEFDAHLGRGKIVPAN
;
A
#
# COMPACT_ATOMS: atom_id res chain seq x y z
N MET A 1 -14.75 5.88 69.69
CA MET A 1 -15.89 6.03 68.83
C MET A 1 -15.41 6.04 67.40
N SER A 2 -15.83 5.14 66.56
CA SER A 2 -15.49 5.12 65.14
C SER A 2 -16.76 5.49 64.36
N TYR A 3 -16.58 6.29 63.32
CA TYR A 3 -17.61 6.66 62.39
C TYR A 3 -17.18 6.31 60.96
N SER A 4 -18.01 5.66 60.16
CA SER A 4 -17.75 5.34 58.75
C SER A 4 -18.83 5.97 57.88
N TYR A 5 -18.42 6.51 56.76
CA TYR A 5 -19.30 7.01 55.71
C TYR A 5 -18.91 6.40 54.38
N ASP A 6 -19.86 5.78 53.70
CA ASP A 6 -19.63 5.19 52.40
C ASP A 6 -19.86 6.28 51.32
N LEU A 7 -18.77 6.72 50.71
CA LEU A 7 -18.80 7.67 49.59
C LEU A 7 -19.44 7.03 48.35
N LYS A 8 -20.32 7.78 47.71
CA LYS A 8 -20.97 7.34 46.48
C LYS A 8 -20.23 7.83 45.24
N ARG A 9 -20.43 7.14 44.11
CA ARG A 9 -19.76 7.47 42.86
C ARG A 9 -20.10 8.87 42.33
N ASP A 10 -21.27 9.37 42.57
CA ASP A 10 -21.74 10.71 42.20
C ASP A 10 -21.13 11.82 43.06
N GLU A 11 -20.43 11.48 44.14
CA GLU A 11 -19.74 12.42 45.05
C GLU A 11 -18.28 12.69 44.69
N ILE A 12 -17.82 12.14 43.51
CA ILE A 12 -16.44 12.25 43.05
C ILE A 12 -16.11 13.69 42.67
N GLY A 13 -14.90 14.12 43.08
CA GLY A 13 -14.43 15.49 42.87
C GLY A 13 -15.04 16.50 43.83
N GLU A 14 -16.03 16.09 44.62
CA GLU A 14 -16.57 16.95 45.65
C GLU A 14 -15.67 17.02 46.88
N ARG A 15 -15.73 18.15 47.55
CA ARG A 15 -15.01 18.37 48.81
C ARG A 15 -16.02 18.38 49.92
N PHE A 16 -15.87 17.45 50.85
CA PHE A 16 -16.72 17.33 52.01
C PHE A 16 -15.98 17.88 53.22
N THR A 17 -16.65 18.80 53.96
CA THR A 17 -16.15 19.26 55.25
C THR A 17 -16.89 18.54 56.34
N VAL A 18 -16.21 17.69 57.07
CA VAL A 18 -16.74 17.02 58.26
C VAL A 18 -16.33 17.83 59.47
N LYS A 19 -17.32 18.41 60.13
CA LYS A 19 -17.13 19.13 61.39
C LYS A 19 -17.13 18.11 62.53
N VAL A 20 -16.00 17.93 63.16
CA VAL A 20 -15.89 17.11 64.38
C VAL A 20 -15.99 18.05 65.59
N THR A 21 -17.03 17.84 66.40
CA THR A 21 -17.26 18.63 67.60
C THR A 21 -17.13 17.71 68.83
N VAL A 22 -16.35 18.13 69.80
CA VAL A 22 -16.21 17.44 71.08
C VAL A 22 -16.76 18.38 72.18
N THR A 23 -17.72 17.83 72.92
CA THR A 23 -18.34 18.56 74.02
C THR A 23 -17.94 17.91 75.34
N ASP A 24 -17.41 18.67 76.29
CA ASP A 24 -17.08 18.16 77.62
C ASP A 24 -18.29 18.06 78.51
N ALA A 25 -18.13 17.46 79.66
CA ALA A 25 -19.22 17.29 80.65
C ALA A 25 -19.80 18.68 81.23
N GLY A 26 -19.06 19.77 81.03
CA GLY A 26 -19.47 21.12 81.38
C GLY A 26 -20.12 21.88 80.24
N GLY A 27 -20.39 21.23 79.09
CA GLY A 27 -21.05 21.85 77.99
C GLY A 27 -20.13 22.72 77.08
N ARG A 28 -18.79 22.66 77.28
CA ARG A 28 -17.88 23.45 76.45
C ARG A 28 -17.55 22.63 75.20
N GLU A 29 -17.57 23.28 74.05
CA GLU A 29 -17.39 22.68 72.75
C GLU A 29 -16.10 23.16 72.10
N VAL A 30 -15.39 22.19 71.44
CA VAL A 30 -14.30 22.44 70.54
C VAL A 30 -14.62 21.71 69.22
N SER A 31 -14.53 22.44 68.13
CA SER A 31 -14.77 21.89 66.82
C SER A 31 -13.55 22.01 65.91
N GLN A 32 -13.33 21.01 65.08
CA GLN A 32 -12.34 21.01 64.03
C GLN A 32 -13.01 20.56 62.71
N ASP A 33 -12.73 21.28 61.66
CA ASP A 33 -13.17 20.91 60.33
C ASP A 33 -12.08 19.99 59.70
N VAL A 34 -12.54 18.85 59.17
CA VAL A 34 -11.70 17.91 58.41
C VAL A 34 -12.21 17.94 56.97
N LEU A 35 -11.33 18.36 56.06
CA LEU A 35 -11.63 18.38 54.64
C LEU A 35 -11.34 16.97 54.05
N ILE A 36 -12.34 16.36 53.48
CA ILE A 36 -12.25 15.10 52.76
C ILE A 36 -12.46 15.41 51.25
N THR A 37 -11.54 14.97 50.43
CA THR A 37 -11.66 15.02 48.97
C THR A 37 -11.75 13.61 48.46
N MET A 38 -12.77 13.32 47.68
CA MET A 38 -12.85 12.03 46.97
C MET A 38 -12.13 12.14 45.64
N ASP A 39 -11.04 11.43 45.54
CA ASP A 39 -10.25 11.29 44.32
C ASP A 39 -10.44 9.86 43.83
N GLY A 40 -11.19 9.70 42.74
CA GLY A 40 -11.48 8.41 42.12
C GLY A 40 -10.95 8.35 40.71
N ASP A 41 -10.53 7.20 40.32
CA ASP A 41 -10.19 6.87 38.94
C ASP A 41 -11.38 6.13 38.32
N PHE A 42 -11.95 6.69 37.25
CA PHE A 42 -13.16 6.19 36.57
C PHE A 42 -13.04 6.20 35.07
N GLU A 43 -11.88 6.60 34.57
CA GLU A 43 -11.58 6.49 33.15
C GLU A 43 -11.14 5.06 32.85
N ASN A 44 -11.55 4.57 31.70
CA ASN A 44 -11.14 3.25 31.27
C ASN A 44 -9.77 3.35 30.56
N PRO A 45 -8.89 2.36 30.72
CA PRO A 45 -7.69 2.28 29.92
C PRO A 45 -8.01 2.30 28.41
N THR A 46 -7.10 2.84 27.61
CA THR A 46 -7.28 3.00 26.15
C THR A 46 -6.19 2.28 25.39
N PHE A 47 -6.58 1.43 24.44
CA PHE A 47 -5.64 0.88 23.48
C PHE A 47 -5.27 1.94 22.44
N THR A 48 -4.02 2.37 22.44
CA THR A 48 -3.46 3.30 21.44
C THR A 48 -2.88 2.57 20.24
N ILE A 49 -2.47 1.32 20.44
CA ILE A 49 -2.08 0.35 19.42
C ILE A 49 -2.78 -0.95 19.76
N ALA A 50 -3.39 -1.60 18.79
CA ALA A 50 -3.97 -2.93 18.90
C ALA A 50 -3.97 -3.60 17.51
N PRO A 51 -4.04 -4.95 17.43
CA PRO A 51 -4.24 -5.65 16.17
C PRO A 51 -5.49 -5.17 15.44
N GLY A 52 -5.44 -5.19 14.10
CA GLY A 52 -6.61 -4.93 13.27
C GLY A 52 -7.79 -5.85 13.62
N LYS A 53 -9.02 -5.45 13.28
CA LYS A 53 -10.21 -6.28 13.55
C LYS A 53 -10.12 -7.65 12.88
N GLU A 54 -9.57 -7.69 11.68
CA GLU A 54 -9.33 -8.90 10.90
C GLU A 54 -7.87 -8.88 10.45
N VAL A 55 -7.15 -9.95 10.72
CA VAL A 55 -5.75 -10.15 10.34
C VAL A 55 -5.65 -11.46 9.59
N THR A 56 -5.08 -11.43 8.39
CA THR A 56 -4.78 -12.64 7.62
C THR A 56 -3.34 -13.06 7.86
N VAL A 57 -3.14 -14.31 8.23
CA VAL A 57 -1.83 -14.94 8.38
C VAL A 57 -1.74 -16.09 7.39
N LEU A 58 -0.68 -16.14 6.62
CA LEU A 58 -0.47 -17.19 5.62
C LEU A 58 0.35 -18.34 6.20
N ILE A 59 -0.06 -19.57 5.87
CA ILE A 59 0.65 -20.79 6.31
C ILE A 59 2.04 -20.82 5.65
N LYS A 60 3.05 -20.99 6.50
CA LYS A 60 4.46 -21.14 6.15
C LYS A 60 5.04 -22.35 6.91
N ASP A 61 6.36 -22.57 6.78
CA ASP A 61 7.06 -23.58 7.60
C ASP A 61 6.82 -23.36 9.08
N GLU A 62 6.82 -22.10 9.50
CA GLU A 62 6.42 -21.66 10.84
C GLU A 62 5.45 -20.48 10.71
N THR A 63 4.17 -20.76 10.92
CA THR A 63 3.11 -19.73 10.86
C THR A 63 3.17 -18.86 12.09
N LYS A 64 3.43 -17.57 11.91
CA LYS A 64 3.62 -16.61 13.01
C LYS A 64 2.64 -15.45 12.87
N PHE A 65 2.15 -15.00 14.02
CA PHE A 65 1.40 -13.76 14.17
C PHE A 65 2.16 -12.83 15.11
N ASN A 66 2.39 -11.59 14.70
CA ASN A 66 3.02 -10.57 15.52
C ASN A 66 1.95 -9.86 16.36
N LEU A 67 1.79 -10.26 17.63
CA LEU A 67 0.90 -9.59 18.54
C LEU A 67 1.56 -8.33 19.07
N ASN A 68 1.04 -7.17 18.69
CA ASN A 68 1.52 -5.87 19.13
C ASN A 68 0.36 -5.06 19.70
N PHE A 69 0.54 -4.53 20.92
CA PHE A 69 -0.41 -3.57 21.50
C PHE A 69 0.28 -2.56 22.42
N THR A 70 -0.34 -1.40 22.55
CA THR A 70 0.02 -0.41 23.56
C THR A 70 -1.25 0.11 24.21
N VAL A 71 -1.28 0.04 25.54
CA VAL A 71 -2.36 0.54 26.38
C VAL A 71 -1.87 1.71 27.19
N LYS A 72 -2.72 2.71 27.34
CA LYS A 72 -2.49 3.88 28.21
C LYS A 72 -3.67 4.07 29.14
N ASP A 73 -3.35 4.56 30.32
CA ASP A 73 -4.29 4.97 31.34
C ASP A 73 -3.88 6.34 31.87
N ASP A 74 -4.82 7.12 32.38
CA ASP A 74 -4.55 8.44 32.95
C ASP A 74 -3.83 8.34 34.32
N ARG A 75 -3.87 7.15 34.94
CA ARG A 75 -3.23 6.89 36.25
C ARG A 75 -2.36 5.62 36.23
N ILE A 76 -2.90 4.49 36.61
CA ILE A 76 -2.13 3.26 36.84
C ILE A 76 -2.85 2.07 36.24
N LEU A 77 -2.21 1.44 35.24
CA LEU A 77 -2.61 0.13 34.75
C LEU A 77 -2.26 -0.97 35.74
N ASP A 78 -3.13 -1.97 35.83
CA ASP A 78 -2.84 -3.21 36.56
C ASP A 78 -2.28 -4.28 35.60
N TYR A 79 -3.06 -4.68 34.61
CA TYR A 79 -2.64 -5.70 33.63
C TYR A 79 -3.39 -5.62 32.30
N VAL A 80 -2.87 -6.37 31.33
CA VAL A 80 -3.60 -6.77 30.14
C VAL A 80 -3.74 -8.30 30.12
N LEU A 81 -4.97 -8.79 29.96
CA LEU A 81 -5.26 -10.20 29.73
C LEU A 81 -5.35 -10.44 28.23
N ILE A 82 -4.58 -11.40 27.75
CA ILE A 82 -4.58 -11.88 26.36
C ILE A 82 -5.27 -13.25 26.35
N GLU A 83 -6.28 -13.40 25.50
CA GLU A 83 -6.99 -14.66 25.31
C GLU A 83 -7.06 -15.01 23.83
N ILE A 84 -6.42 -16.13 23.45
CA ILE A 84 -6.44 -16.68 22.08
C ILE A 84 -6.74 -18.18 22.20
N PRO A 85 -8.02 -18.57 22.24
CA PRO A 85 -8.41 -19.96 22.42
C PRO A 85 -7.83 -20.89 21.35
N GLY A 86 -7.17 -21.97 21.79
CA GLY A 86 -6.55 -22.95 20.91
C GLY A 86 -5.12 -22.61 20.46
N VAL A 87 -4.51 -21.58 21.03
CA VAL A 87 -3.10 -21.24 20.81
C VAL A 87 -2.31 -21.47 22.10
N GLU A 88 -1.33 -22.38 22.02
CA GLU A 88 -0.53 -22.77 23.18
C GLU A 88 0.17 -21.57 23.83
N GLY A 89 0.03 -21.43 25.14
CA GLY A 89 0.59 -20.34 25.93
C GLY A 89 -0.17 -19.01 25.88
N PHE A 90 -1.23 -18.91 25.04
CA PHE A 90 -2.07 -17.72 24.90
C PHE A 90 -3.58 -17.98 25.14
N GLU A 91 -3.95 -19.13 25.64
CA GLU A 91 -5.36 -19.42 25.97
C GLU A 91 -5.90 -18.45 27.04
N SER A 92 -5.04 -18.04 27.99
CA SER A 92 -5.32 -16.98 28.96
C SER A 92 -3.98 -16.53 29.59
N ARG A 93 -3.42 -15.44 29.06
CA ARG A 93 -2.12 -14.93 29.48
C ARG A 93 -2.23 -13.51 30.01
N ARG A 94 -1.84 -13.32 31.27
CA ARG A 94 -1.84 -12.00 31.92
C ARG A 94 -0.45 -11.36 31.82
N ILE A 95 -0.43 -10.08 31.41
CA ILE A 95 0.77 -9.25 31.34
C ILE A 95 0.61 -8.12 32.36
N GLU A 96 1.47 -8.10 33.37
CA GLU A 96 1.44 -7.11 34.45
C GLU A 96 2.01 -5.77 33.98
N ALA A 97 1.33 -4.67 34.30
CA ALA A 97 1.80 -3.34 33.98
C ALA A 97 2.83 -2.79 34.99
N GLY A 98 3.01 -3.47 36.15
CA GLY A 98 4.01 -3.11 37.13
C GLY A 98 3.86 -1.70 37.72
N GLY A 99 2.62 -1.20 37.78
CA GLY A 99 2.32 0.15 38.34
C GLY A 99 2.60 1.29 37.36
N GLN A 100 2.81 1.01 36.08
CA GLN A 100 2.97 2.03 35.04
C GLN A 100 1.61 2.48 34.51
N SER A 101 1.56 3.69 33.94
CA SER A 101 0.38 4.19 33.23
C SER A 101 0.37 3.83 31.73
N THR A 102 1.44 3.17 31.25
CA THR A 102 1.54 2.71 29.87
C THR A 102 2.16 1.32 29.85
N LEU A 103 1.55 0.42 29.09
CA LEU A 103 2.06 -0.93 28.85
C LEU A 103 2.12 -1.16 27.33
N SER A 104 3.34 -1.44 26.83
CA SER A 104 3.55 -1.89 25.46
C SER A 104 4.02 -3.34 25.47
N PHE A 105 3.50 -4.13 24.54
CA PHE A 105 3.81 -5.54 24.40
C PHE A 105 3.94 -5.89 22.93
N THR A 106 4.98 -6.65 22.61
CA THR A 106 5.21 -7.21 21.27
C THR A 106 5.77 -8.61 21.42
N GLU A 107 5.12 -9.57 20.80
CA GLU A 107 5.58 -10.97 20.78
C GLU A 107 5.13 -11.68 19.51
N LYS A 108 6.01 -12.49 18.92
CA LYS A 108 5.68 -13.39 17.81
C LYS A 108 5.02 -14.65 18.35
N ILE A 109 3.76 -14.85 18.04
CA ILE A 109 2.98 -16.02 18.45
C ILE A 109 3.02 -17.05 17.33
N ILE A 110 3.40 -18.27 17.65
CA ILE A 110 3.36 -19.39 16.71
C ILE A 110 1.93 -19.91 16.66
N LEU A 111 1.37 -19.95 15.47
CA LEU A 111 0.05 -20.49 15.21
C LEU A 111 0.16 -21.90 14.60
N PRO A 112 -0.80 -22.79 14.82
CA PRO A 112 -0.85 -24.07 14.13
C PRO A 112 -0.91 -23.88 12.60
N ASN A 113 -0.17 -24.70 11.85
CA ASN A 113 -0.18 -24.71 10.38
C ASN A 113 -1.47 -25.37 9.85
N GLU A 114 -2.60 -24.78 10.15
CA GLU A 114 -3.92 -25.25 9.72
C GLU A 114 -4.81 -24.06 9.30
N VAL A 115 -5.62 -24.26 8.28
CA VAL A 115 -6.61 -23.26 7.87
C VAL A 115 -7.68 -23.14 8.95
N LYS A 116 -7.63 -22.04 9.69
CA LYS A 116 -8.51 -21.82 10.85
C LYS A 116 -8.52 -20.34 11.25
N SER A 117 -9.60 -19.90 11.86
CA SER A 117 -9.69 -18.58 12.48
C SER A 117 -9.54 -18.71 14.00
N TYR A 118 -8.80 -17.75 14.57
CA TYR A 118 -8.57 -17.61 16.01
C TYR A 118 -9.09 -16.25 16.47
N ASP A 119 -9.93 -16.25 17.49
CA ASP A 119 -10.37 -14.99 18.09
C ASP A 119 -9.34 -14.53 19.13
N VAL A 120 -8.95 -13.27 19.05
CA VAL A 120 -8.05 -12.60 19.99
C VAL A 120 -8.87 -11.64 20.81
N THR A 121 -8.86 -11.80 22.12
CA THR A 121 -9.47 -10.86 23.07
C THR A 121 -8.36 -10.25 23.93
N LEU A 122 -8.27 -8.94 23.91
CA LEU A 122 -7.39 -8.18 24.81
C LEU A 122 -8.24 -7.38 25.77
N THR A 123 -8.04 -7.65 27.08
CA THR A 123 -8.73 -6.91 28.15
C THR A 123 -7.70 -6.15 28.97
N ALA A 124 -7.72 -4.83 28.87
CA ALA A 124 -6.91 -3.95 29.71
C ALA A 124 -7.67 -3.58 30.98
N VAL A 125 -7.00 -3.67 32.11
CA VAL A 125 -7.59 -3.38 33.43
C VAL A 125 -6.66 -2.44 34.19
N ASP A 126 -7.24 -1.38 34.77
CA ASP A 126 -6.52 -0.45 35.65
C ASP A 126 -6.49 -0.94 37.12
N ALA A 127 -5.80 -0.20 37.97
CA ALA A 127 -5.67 -0.53 39.40
C ALA A 127 -7.01 -0.36 40.19
N ARG A 128 -8.05 0.20 39.58
CA ARG A 128 -9.38 0.38 40.17
C ARG A 128 -10.42 -0.57 39.61
N GLY A 129 -10.06 -1.35 38.60
CA GLY A 129 -10.91 -2.34 37.97
C GLY A 129 -11.74 -1.78 36.80
N ASN A 130 -11.47 -0.55 36.33
CA ASN A 130 -12.03 -0.09 35.07
C ASN A 130 -11.34 -0.87 33.93
N GLN A 131 -12.11 -1.18 32.88
CA GLN A 131 -11.59 -2.05 31.83
C GLN A 131 -12.03 -1.64 30.44
N THR A 132 -11.20 -1.97 29.49
CA THR A 132 -11.50 -1.88 28.05
C THR A 132 -11.15 -3.21 27.37
N VAL A 133 -12.04 -3.64 26.50
CA VAL A 133 -11.88 -4.88 25.71
C VAL A 133 -11.76 -4.51 24.24
N THR A 134 -10.80 -5.11 23.57
CA THR A 134 -10.71 -5.08 22.10
C THR A 134 -10.64 -6.51 21.57
N ASN A 135 -11.24 -6.74 20.42
CA ASN A 135 -11.32 -8.04 19.77
C ASN A 135 -10.77 -7.97 18.36
N SER A 136 -10.06 -9.01 17.97
CA SER A 136 -9.54 -9.22 16.62
C SER A 136 -9.76 -10.67 16.21
N THR A 137 -9.87 -10.94 14.92
CA THR A 137 -9.89 -12.29 14.37
C THR A 137 -8.66 -12.51 13.51
N ILE A 138 -7.87 -13.54 13.83
CA ILE A 138 -6.75 -13.99 13.00
C ILE A 138 -7.25 -15.13 12.12
N SER A 139 -7.22 -14.94 10.81
CA SER A 139 -7.56 -15.96 9.82
C SER A 139 -6.29 -16.56 9.22
N VAL A 140 -5.97 -17.79 9.61
CA VAL A 140 -4.88 -18.55 9.01
C VAL A 140 -5.38 -19.22 7.73
N SER A 141 -4.72 -18.95 6.62
CA SER A 141 -5.08 -19.46 5.30
C SER A 141 -3.86 -19.93 4.53
N GLU A 142 -4.08 -20.78 3.52
CA GLU A 142 -3.02 -21.13 2.60
C GLU A 142 -2.57 -19.90 1.81
N MET A 143 -1.28 -19.89 1.39
CA MET A 143 -0.78 -18.85 0.50
C MET A 143 -1.56 -18.93 -0.82
N PRO A 144 -2.31 -17.90 -1.20
CA PRO A 144 -2.98 -17.90 -2.49
C PRO A 144 -1.99 -17.61 -3.62
N ASP A 145 -2.25 -18.18 -4.79
CA ASP A 145 -1.63 -17.72 -6.01
C ASP A 145 -2.35 -16.46 -6.47
N PHE A 146 -1.78 -15.30 -6.14
CA PHE A 146 -2.44 -14.02 -6.39
C PHE A 146 -2.56 -13.75 -7.89
N PRO A 147 -3.76 -13.47 -8.43
CA PRO A 147 -3.93 -13.20 -9.85
C PRO A 147 -3.24 -11.91 -10.31
N LYS A 148 -2.99 -10.99 -9.39
CA LYS A 148 -2.23 -9.75 -9.60
C LYS A 148 -1.23 -9.54 -8.46
N MET A 149 -0.08 -8.99 -8.83
CA MET A 149 0.94 -8.52 -7.91
C MET A 149 1.44 -7.17 -8.40
N TYR A 150 1.74 -6.27 -7.48
CA TYR A 150 2.18 -4.91 -7.77
C TYR A 150 3.52 -4.64 -7.12
N LEU A 151 4.35 -3.84 -7.80
CA LEU A 151 5.53 -3.20 -7.23
C LEU A 151 5.15 -1.79 -6.80
N ALA A 152 5.32 -1.47 -5.52
CA ALA A 152 5.15 -0.13 -4.96
C ALA A 152 6.53 0.49 -4.73
N ASP A 153 6.77 1.64 -5.35
CA ASP A 153 7.97 2.48 -5.19
C ASP A 153 7.66 3.75 -4.38
N VAL A 154 6.63 3.68 -3.55
CA VAL A 154 6.14 4.72 -2.64
C VAL A 154 5.97 4.16 -1.24
N ALA A 155 5.98 5.05 -0.24
CA ALA A 155 6.03 4.66 1.17
C ALA A 155 4.70 4.80 1.92
N THR A 156 3.76 5.59 1.38
CA THR A 156 2.50 5.91 2.07
C THR A 156 1.27 5.50 1.25
N VAL A 157 0.16 5.28 1.95
CA VAL A 157 -1.13 4.97 1.33
C VAL A 157 -1.63 6.13 0.48
N GLU A 158 -1.35 7.36 0.87
CA GLU A 158 -1.70 8.56 0.13
C GLU A 158 -0.96 8.61 -1.22
N GLU A 159 0.34 8.31 -1.22
CA GLU A 159 1.13 8.25 -2.46
C GLU A 159 0.67 7.10 -3.35
N LEU A 160 0.37 5.94 -2.75
CA LEU A 160 -0.13 4.76 -3.46
C LEU A 160 -1.43 5.02 -4.22
N ASN A 161 -2.24 5.98 -3.75
CA ASN A 161 -3.56 6.32 -4.30
C ASN A 161 -3.61 7.73 -4.92
N SER A 162 -2.45 8.35 -5.17
CA SER A 162 -2.39 9.73 -5.68
C SER A 162 -2.44 9.84 -7.20
N ASP A 163 -2.24 8.74 -7.90
CA ASP A 163 -2.17 8.67 -9.36
C ASP A 163 -3.56 8.57 -10.04
N ILE A 164 -3.55 8.73 -11.36
CA ILE A 164 -4.69 8.32 -12.19
C ILE A 164 -4.55 6.84 -12.53
N PHE A 165 -3.34 6.39 -12.88
CA PHE A 165 -2.99 4.98 -12.99
C PHE A 165 -1.46 4.77 -12.93
N GLY A 166 -1.06 3.52 -12.70
CA GLY A 166 0.32 3.06 -12.80
C GLY A 166 1.11 3.05 -11.49
N VAL A 167 0.50 3.47 -10.38
CA VAL A 167 1.05 3.35 -9.02
C VAL A 167 0.02 2.62 -8.15
N PRO A 168 0.39 1.52 -7.50
CA PRO A 168 1.62 0.73 -7.71
C PRO A 168 1.62 0.06 -9.10
N MET A 169 2.82 -0.27 -9.58
CA MET A 169 2.99 -0.86 -10.91
C MET A 169 2.63 -2.35 -10.90
N VAL A 170 1.68 -2.78 -11.72
CA VAL A 170 1.39 -4.20 -11.89
C VAL A 170 2.59 -4.93 -12.51
N ILE A 171 2.91 -6.12 -12.00
CA ILE A 171 4.01 -6.95 -12.48
C ILE A 171 3.52 -8.26 -13.09
N ASN A 172 4.42 -8.98 -13.74
CA ASN A 172 4.05 -10.20 -14.44
C ASN A 172 3.94 -11.40 -13.51
N HIS A 173 2.85 -12.14 -13.63
CA HIS A 173 2.67 -13.46 -13.05
C HIS A 173 3.34 -14.47 -14.00
N THR A 174 4.44 -15.10 -13.60
CA THR A 174 5.28 -15.93 -14.46
C THR A 174 5.09 -17.44 -14.24
N GLY A 175 4.47 -17.80 -13.13
CA GLY A 175 4.16 -19.18 -12.76
C GLY A 175 3.44 -19.20 -11.42
N GLU A 176 3.00 -20.36 -10.99
CA GLU A 176 2.32 -20.52 -9.72
C GLU A 176 3.17 -19.96 -8.57
N TYR A 177 2.64 -18.96 -7.83
CA TYR A 177 3.31 -18.19 -6.77
C TYR A 177 4.54 -17.38 -7.21
N GLN A 178 4.82 -17.27 -8.52
CA GLN A 178 6.01 -16.64 -9.06
C GLN A 178 5.66 -15.39 -9.84
N TYR A 179 6.39 -14.32 -9.55
CA TYR A 179 6.16 -13.02 -10.19
C TYR A 179 7.51 -12.42 -10.61
N ARG A 180 7.49 -11.66 -11.70
CA ARG A 180 8.64 -10.92 -12.20
C ARG A 180 8.29 -9.46 -12.34
N ALA A 181 9.10 -8.61 -11.70
CA ALA A 181 9.11 -7.19 -11.93
C ALA A 181 10.30 -6.79 -12.81
N ARG A 182 10.07 -5.86 -13.72
CA ARG A 182 11.14 -5.08 -14.35
C ARG A 182 10.88 -3.62 -14.05
N TYR A 183 11.92 -2.93 -13.60
CA TYR A 183 11.80 -1.57 -13.11
C TYR A 183 13.03 -0.75 -13.48
N TYR A 184 12.83 0.45 -14.05
CA TYR A 184 13.92 1.39 -14.29
C TYR A 184 14.18 2.23 -13.04
N ASN A 185 15.35 2.04 -12.46
CA ASN A 185 15.74 2.77 -11.25
C ASN A 185 16.43 4.09 -11.60
N LYS A 186 15.73 5.22 -11.38
CA LYS A 186 16.26 6.56 -11.67
C LYS A 186 17.25 7.04 -10.63
N ALA A 187 17.12 6.60 -9.39
CA ALA A 187 17.92 7.07 -8.25
C ALA A 187 18.35 5.90 -7.38
N ALA A 188 19.59 5.92 -6.91
CA ALA A 188 20.07 4.99 -5.91
C ALA A 188 19.31 5.16 -4.59
N GLY A 189 19.04 4.04 -3.92
CA GLY A 189 18.32 4.03 -2.66
C GLY A 189 16.79 4.03 -2.82
N THR A 190 16.26 3.76 -4.02
CA THR A 190 14.82 3.57 -4.20
C THR A 190 14.35 2.36 -3.40
N GLU A 191 13.36 2.56 -2.57
CA GLU A 191 12.73 1.54 -1.73
C GLU A 191 11.49 0.99 -2.42
N ILE A 192 11.36 -0.35 -2.48
CA ILE A 192 10.22 -1.01 -3.10
C ILE A 192 9.64 -2.09 -2.22
N PHE A 193 8.33 -2.32 -2.41
CA PHE A 193 7.57 -3.43 -1.85
C PHE A 193 6.77 -4.14 -2.94
N PHE A 194 6.31 -5.37 -2.64
CA PHE A 194 5.36 -6.07 -3.50
C PHE A 194 4.02 -6.27 -2.78
N LEU A 195 2.94 -5.93 -3.46
CA LEU A 195 1.57 -5.91 -2.89
C LEU A 195 0.63 -6.76 -3.74
N PRO A 196 -0.16 -7.67 -3.17
CA PRO A 196 -1.23 -8.34 -3.91
C PRO A 196 -2.50 -7.49 -4.05
N GLN A 197 -2.59 -6.39 -3.31
CA GLN A 197 -3.65 -5.38 -3.38
C GLN A 197 -3.11 -4.04 -3.87
N LYS A 198 -3.97 -3.23 -4.51
CA LYS A 198 -3.53 -1.98 -5.16
C LYS A 198 -3.50 -0.76 -4.22
N THR A 199 -4.40 -0.67 -3.26
CA THR A 199 -4.74 0.60 -2.58
C THR A 199 -4.20 0.75 -1.18
N ASP A 200 -3.56 -0.30 -0.63
CA ASP A 200 -3.07 -0.34 0.75
C ASP A 200 -1.87 -1.28 0.86
N PHE A 201 -1.03 -1.06 1.87
CA PHE A 201 0.06 -1.99 2.24
C PHE A 201 -0.44 -3.16 3.10
N THR A 202 -1.66 -3.09 3.59
CA THR A 202 -2.32 -4.14 4.36
C THR A 202 -3.40 -4.85 3.52
N PRO A 203 -3.76 -6.09 3.78
CA PRO A 203 -3.29 -6.97 4.87
C PRO A 203 -1.96 -7.69 4.60
N ILE A 204 -1.43 -7.63 3.37
CA ILE A 204 -0.22 -8.35 2.96
C ILE A 204 0.74 -7.38 2.26
N CYS A 205 1.98 -7.36 2.72
CA CYS A 205 3.07 -6.59 2.10
C CYS A 205 4.33 -7.44 2.05
N PHE A 206 4.76 -7.81 0.85
CA PHE A 206 6.00 -8.54 0.68
C PHE A 206 7.18 -7.57 0.64
N GLY A 207 8.08 -7.73 1.59
CA GLY A 207 9.35 -7.03 1.71
C GLY A 207 10.39 -7.94 2.34
N LEU A 208 11.57 -7.41 2.67
CA LEU A 208 12.63 -8.19 3.32
C LEU A 208 12.22 -8.59 4.75
N ASP A 209 12.48 -9.84 5.09
CA ASP A 209 12.34 -10.30 6.46
C ASP A 209 13.36 -9.56 7.37
N PRO A 210 12.94 -8.97 8.50
CA PRO A 210 13.82 -8.23 9.37
C PRO A 210 14.91 -9.07 10.05
N GLU A 211 14.72 -10.39 10.12
CA GLU A 211 15.65 -11.34 10.75
C GLU A 211 16.56 -12.02 9.73
N ASP A 212 16.09 -12.15 8.46
CA ASP A 212 16.84 -12.76 7.36
C ASP A 212 16.59 -11.99 6.07
N ASN A 213 17.44 -11.05 5.74
CA ASN A 213 17.32 -10.21 4.53
C ASN A 213 17.54 -10.96 3.21
N THR A 214 17.78 -12.26 3.25
CA THR A 214 17.79 -13.12 2.05
C THR A 214 16.41 -13.70 1.74
N LYS A 215 15.42 -13.42 2.60
CA LYS A 215 14.06 -13.89 2.49
C LYS A 215 13.06 -12.73 2.46
N LEU A 216 11.85 -13.04 1.98
CA LEU A 216 10.71 -12.17 2.06
C LEU A 216 9.84 -12.51 3.29
N THR A 217 9.22 -11.49 3.86
CA THR A 217 8.06 -11.64 4.74
C THR A 217 6.81 -11.08 4.03
N ASP A 218 5.64 -11.51 4.42
CA ASP A 218 4.34 -11.01 3.98
C ASP A 218 3.64 -10.15 5.04
N ASP A 219 4.29 -9.97 6.18
CA ASP A 219 3.77 -9.21 7.32
C ASP A 219 3.99 -7.70 7.10
N PRO A 220 2.92 -6.92 6.90
CA PRO A 220 3.03 -5.48 6.64
C PRO A 220 3.60 -4.68 7.81
N GLU A 221 3.55 -5.20 9.04
CA GLU A 221 4.07 -4.50 10.22
C GLU A 221 5.60 -4.62 10.35
N THR A 222 6.17 -5.68 9.79
CA THR A 222 7.60 -5.99 9.97
C THR A 222 8.42 -5.96 8.68
N ALA A 223 7.76 -6.04 7.53
CA ALA A 223 8.41 -6.01 6.23
C ALA A 223 9.29 -4.77 6.05
N LYS A 224 10.53 -4.96 5.63
CA LYS A 224 11.44 -3.88 5.25
C LYS A 224 11.48 -3.74 3.73
N PRO A 225 11.69 -2.51 3.21
CA PRO A 225 11.80 -2.32 1.77
C PRO A 225 12.99 -3.07 1.18
N ILE A 226 12.83 -3.52 -0.06
CA ILE A 226 13.97 -3.91 -0.89
C ILE A 226 14.56 -2.62 -1.46
N VAL A 227 15.85 -2.39 -1.27
CA VAL A 227 16.53 -1.18 -1.68
C VAL A 227 17.23 -1.40 -3.02
N LEU A 228 16.98 -0.54 -4.00
CA LEU A 228 17.61 -0.55 -5.31
C LEU A 228 18.79 0.44 -5.33
N ASP A 229 20.02 -0.07 -5.17
CA ASP A 229 21.21 0.74 -4.91
C ASP A 229 21.84 1.35 -6.17
N GLU A 230 21.59 0.80 -7.36
CA GLU A 230 22.19 1.26 -8.61
C GLU A 230 21.20 2.12 -9.40
N ALA A 231 21.61 3.36 -9.70
CA ALA A 231 20.81 4.29 -10.50
C ALA A 231 21.10 4.17 -12.00
N GLY A 232 20.12 4.50 -12.83
CA GLY A 232 20.28 4.56 -14.30
C GLY A 232 20.29 3.20 -14.99
N VAL A 233 19.83 2.17 -14.30
CA VAL A 233 19.73 0.79 -14.80
C VAL A 233 18.33 0.22 -14.64
N TYR A 234 18.04 -0.82 -15.39
CA TYR A 234 16.87 -1.65 -15.16
C TYR A 234 17.20 -2.75 -14.16
N TYR A 235 16.29 -2.97 -13.25
CA TYR A 235 16.24 -4.13 -12.37
C TYR A 235 15.27 -5.16 -12.93
N GLU A 236 15.66 -6.44 -12.92
CA GLU A 236 14.76 -7.56 -13.06
C GLU A 236 14.75 -8.32 -11.75
N ILE A 237 13.56 -8.44 -11.16
CA ILE A 237 13.36 -8.97 -9.82
C ILE A 237 12.37 -10.12 -9.92
N ASP A 238 12.81 -11.31 -9.58
CA ASP A 238 11.94 -12.48 -9.46
C ASP A 238 11.61 -12.72 -8.00
N ILE A 239 10.35 -12.98 -7.69
CA ILE A 239 9.89 -13.35 -6.36
C ILE A 239 9.08 -14.64 -6.42
N ASN A 240 9.24 -15.49 -5.39
CA ASN A 240 8.37 -16.61 -5.11
C ASN A 240 7.76 -16.41 -3.72
N VAL A 241 6.48 -16.06 -3.69
CA VAL A 241 5.81 -15.68 -2.44
C VAL A 241 5.56 -16.86 -1.52
N LYS A 242 5.41 -18.09 -2.06
CA LYS A 242 5.23 -19.30 -1.27
C LYS A 242 6.53 -19.76 -0.59
N GLU A 243 7.63 -19.67 -1.31
CA GLU A 243 8.95 -20.03 -0.80
C GLU A 243 9.62 -18.88 -0.05
N SER A 244 9.02 -17.70 -0.07
CA SER A 244 9.54 -16.48 0.56
C SER A 244 10.93 -16.11 0.03
N THR A 245 11.18 -16.31 -1.26
CA THR A 245 12.48 -16.06 -1.91
C THR A 245 12.40 -14.95 -2.93
N TYR A 246 13.52 -14.30 -3.19
CA TYR A 246 13.67 -13.34 -4.27
C TYR A 246 15.07 -13.38 -4.88
N SER A 247 15.18 -12.91 -6.11
CA SER A 247 16.47 -12.67 -6.76
C SER A 247 16.39 -11.40 -7.60
N MET A 248 17.52 -10.71 -7.72
CA MET A 248 17.63 -9.48 -8.50
C MET A 248 18.85 -9.52 -9.40
N ARG A 249 18.72 -8.94 -10.59
CA ARG A 249 19.84 -8.58 -11.45
C ARG A 249 19.59 -7.22 -12.09
N THR A 250 20.65 -6.54 -12.45
CA THR A 250 20.60 -5.31 -13.23
C THR A 250 20.97 -5.55 -14.68
N TYR A 251 20.49 -4.68 -15.56
CA TYR A 251 20.94 -4.58 -16.94
C TYR A 251 20.87 -3.11 -17.40
N SER A 252 21.70 -2.78 -18.37
CA SER A 252 21.83 -1.41 -18.83
C SER A 252 20.70 -0.99 -19.78
N VAL A 253 20.52 0.31 -19.93
CA VAL A 253 19.57 0.87 -20.91
C VAL A 253 19.96 0.50 -22.36
N THR A 254 21.21 0.15 -22.62
CA THR A 254 21.67 -0.29 -23.94
C THR A 254 21.36 -1.77 -24.22
N GLU A 255 21.18 -2.58 -23.19
CA GLU A 255 20.69 -3.96 -23.30
C GLU A 255 19.18 -4.01 -23.42
N ALA A 256 18.50 -2.98 -22.92
CA ALA A 256 17.06 -2.85 -23.07
C ALA A 256 16.68 -2.72 -24.55
N THR A 257 15.65 -3.40 -24.96
CA THR A 257 15.17 -3.39 -26.35
C THR A 257 13.79 -2.74 -26.43
N ASN A 258 13.53 -2.12 -27.54
CA ASN A 258 12.24 -1.51 -27.82
C ASN A 258 11.90 -1.74 -29.30
N PRO A 259 10.67 -2.20 -29.60
CA PRO A 259 10.20 -2.36 -30.96
C PRO A 259 10.01 -1.03 -31.69
N MET A 260 9.96 0.06 -30.93
CA MET A 260 9.82 1.39 -31.48
C MET A 260 11.09 1.80 -32.21
N LYS A 261 10.96 2.15 -33.48
CA LYS A 261 12.06 2.63 -34.27
C LYS A 261 12.17 4.15 -34.13
N TYR A 262 12.96 4.60 -33.18
CA TYR A 262 13.15 6.04 -32.90
C TYR A 262 13.79 6.82 -34.03
N GLU A 263 14.33 6.18 -35.03
CA GLU A 263 14.85 6.79 -36.25
C GLU A 263 13.78 7.61 -37.00
N TYR A 264 12.51 7.31 -36.80
CA TYR A 264 11.39 8.00 -37.40
C TYR A 264 10.78 9.10 -36.52
N GLY A 265 11.32 9.33 -35.32
CA GLY A 265 10.88 10.36 -34.42
C GLY A 265 10.43 9.86 -33.07
N LYS A 266 10.10 10.80 -32.21
CA LYS A 266 9.62 10.51 -30.86
C LYS A 266 8.23 9.90 -30.92
N PRO A 267 7.84 9.07 -29.91
CA PRO A 267 6.46 8.66 -29.76
C PRO A 267 5.56 9.87 -29.53
N CYS A 268 4.36 9.74 -30.00
CA CYS A 268 3.33 10.75 -29.86
C CYS A 268 2.23 10.25 -28.96
N PHE A 269 1.68 11.15 -28.18
CA PHE A 269 0.54 10.89 -27.32
C PHE A 269 -0.72 11.31 -28.07
N ASP A 270 -1.57 10.35 -28.46
CA ASP A 270 -2.87 10.63 -29.06
C ASP A 270 -3.95 10.47 -28.00
N ARG A 271 -4.74 11.52 -27.82
CA ARG A 271 -5.81 11.59 -26.86
C ARG A 271 -7.11 11.95 -27.58
N TRP A 272 -8.15 11.21 -27.24
CA TRP A 272 -9.52 11.52 -27.69
C TRP A 272 -10.21 12.35 -26.62
N GLU A 273 -10.69 13.51 -27.00
CA GLU A 273 -11.48 14.37 -26.14
C GLU A 273 -12.79 14.69 -26.83
N ASN A 274 -13.91 14.49 -26.15
CA ASN A 274 -15.27 14.73 -26.70
C ASN A 274 -15.55 14.04 -28.04
N GLY A 275 -14.89 12.92 -28.32
CA GLY A 275 -15.03 12.19 -29.59
C GLY A 275 -14.14 12.71 -30.73
N GLU A 276 -13.26 13.67 -30.44
CA GLU A 276 -12.28 14.20 -31.41
C GLU A 276 -10.86 13.80 -31.01
N SER A 277 -10.05 13.39 -31.99
CA SER A 277 -8.63 13.10 -31.79
C SER A 277 -7.83 14.41 -31.77
N PHE A 278 -6.93 14.55 -30.78
CA PHE A 278 -6.01 15.71 -30.71
C PHE A 278 -4.91 15.66 -31.75
N ILE A 279 -4.48 14.46 -32.09
CA ILE A 279 -3.47 14.25 -33.09
C ILE A 279 -4.19 13.70 -34.30
N ASP A 280 -4.67 14.64 -35.05
CA ASP A 280 -5.30 14.35 -36.28
C ASP A 280 -4.52 13.29 -37.05
N PHE A 281 -5.20 12.21 -37.49
CA PHE A 281 -4.94 11.39 -38.64
C PHE A 281 -3.46 11.19 -39.12
N TYR A 282 -2.58 12.13 -38.83
CA TYR A 282 -1.23 12.22 -39.38
C TYR A 282 -0.25 11.20 -38.80
N ILE A 283 -0.36 10.88 -37.52
CA ILE A 283 0.59 9.97 -36.88
C ILE A 283 0.37 8.55 -37.30
N GLY A 284 -0.89 8.15 -37.49
CA GLY A 284 -1.23 6.84 -38.07
C GLY A 284 -1.08 6.74 -39.60
N TRP A 285 -0.86 7.84 -40.31
CA TRP A 285 -0.93 7.89 -41.79
C TRP A 285 0.33 8.46 -42.46
N GLY A 286 1.46 8.48 -41.75
CA GLY A 286 2.73 8.92 -42.32
C GLY A 286 2.96 10.43 -42.25
N GLY A 287 2.27 11.12 -41.33
CA GLY A 287 2.54 12.52 -41.05
C GLY A 287 3.86 12.75 -40.34
N SER A 288 4.27 14.01 -40.21
CA SER A 288 5.52 14.39 -39.59
C SER A 288 5.36 14.55 -38.08
N PRO A 289 6.38 14.17 -37.25
CA PRO A 289 6.38 14.47 -35.82
C PRO A 289 6.21 15.95 -35.49
N GLN A 290 6.64 16.84 -36.40
CA GLN A 290 6.45 18.28 -36.24
C GLN A 290 4.97 18.69 -36.31
N ASP A 291 4.15 17.94 -37.01
CA ASP A 291 2.72 18.22 -37.15
C ASP A 291 1.96 17.82 -35.87
N ALA A 292 2.55 16.98 -35.03
CA ALA A 292 1.98 16.58 -33.73
C ALA A 292 2.01 17.73 -32.68
N GLY A 293 2.78 18.79 -32.95
CA GLY A 293 2.81 19.99 -32.11
C GLY A 293 3.08 19.68 -30.63
N ASN A 294 2.13 20.04 -29.76
CA ASN A 294 2.26 19.89 -28.30
C ASN A 294 2.06 18.45 -27.81
N GLN A 295 1.75 17.52 -28.68
CA GLN A 295 1.46 16.13 -28.31
C GLN A 295 2.71 15.25 -28.30
N LEU A 296 3.88 15.81 -28.56
CA LEU A 296 5.15 15.10 -28.49
C LEU A 296 5.56 14.81 -27.06
N PHE A 297 6.10 13.60 -26.83
CA PHE A 297 6.78 13.28 -25.60
C PHE A 297 8.20 13.89 -25.56
N ALA A 298 8.62 14.30 -24.38
CA ALA A 298 10.04 14.50 -24.10
C ALA A 298 10.70 13.15 -23.85
N GLN A 299 11.81 12.88 -24.54
CA GLN A 299 12.62 11.70 -24.26
C GLN A 299 13.59 12.00 -23.11
N ASP A 300 13.74 11.05 -22.19
CA ASP A 300 14.73 11.14 -21.11
C ASP A 300 16.17 11.18 -21.69
N LYS A 301 17.03 11.96 -21.06
CA LYS A 301 18.41 12.15 -21.54
C LYS A 301 19.31 10.93 -21.28
N ASN A 302 19.00 10.16 -20.24
CA ASN A 302 19.81 9.06 -19.76
C ASN A 302 19.23 7.69 -20.16
N ASN A 303 17.90 7.65 -20.41
CA ASN A 303 17.22 6.44 -20.82
C ASN A 303 16.42 6.69 -22.11
N PRO A 304 16.89 6.15 -23.27
CA PRO A 304 16.21 6.36 -24.54
C PRO A 304 14.84 5.70 -24.65
N HIS A 305 14.46 4.86 -23.69
CA HIS A 305 13.18 4.18 -23.66
C HIS A 305 12.13 4.91 -22.80
N LEU A 306 12.55 5.93 -22.06
CA LEU A 306 11.69 6.65 -21.13
C LEU A 306 11.23 7.98 -21.71
N PHE A 307 9.93 8.23 -21.64
CA PHE A 307 9.27 9.39 -22.20
C PHE A 307 8.34 10.05 -21.21
N TYR A 308 8.22 11.39 -21.32
CA TYR A 308 7.35 12.22 -20.48
C TYR A 308 6.40 13.03 -21.31
N TYR A 309 5.14 13.13 -20.87
CA TYR A 309 4.15 14.03 -21.44
C TYR A 309 3.51 14.90 -20.36
N PRO A 310 3.29 16.19 -20.60
CA PRO A 310 3.72 16.94 -21.79
C PRO A 310 5.25 17.12 -21.84
N GLU A 311 5.77 17.43 -23.02
CA GLU A 311 7.22 17.69 -23.19
C GLU A 311 7.69 18.80 -22.25
N ASN A 312 6.87 19.85 -22.10
CA ASN A 312 7.14 20.98 -21.21
C ASN A 312 5.92 21.27 -20.34
N GLY A 313 6.17 21.63 -19.07
CA GLY A 313 5.11 22.00 -18.15
C GLY A 313 4.34 20.82 -17.58
N THR A 314 3.08 21.04 -17.31
CA THR A 314 2.15 20.09 -16.71
C THR A 314 0.88 19.97 -17.53
N TRP A 315 0.16 18.90 -17.33
CA TRP A 315 -1.10 18.60 -17.99
C TRP A 315 -2.24 18.73 -16.99
N THR A 316 -3.11 19.72 -17.19
CA THR A 316 -4.26 19.94 -16.31
C THR A 316 -5.40 19.01 -16.73
N LEU A 317 -5.91 18.25 -15.78
CA LEU A 317 -7.03 17.32 -15.94
C LEU A 317 -8.10 17.62 -14.90
N GLU A 318 -9.37 17.39 -15.26
CA GLU A 318 -10.51 17.61 -14.38
C GLU A 318 -11.09 16.28 -13.88
N ALA A 319 -11.56 16.27 -12.64
CA ALA A 319 -12.22 15.10 -12.07
C ALA A 319 -13.46 14.72 -12.89
N GLY A 320 -13.59 13.44 -13.18
CA GLY A 320 -14.65 12.90 -14.03
C GLY A 320 -14.27 12.73 -15.50
N GLU A 321 -13.13 13.26 -15.95
CA GLU A 321 -12.63 13.00 -17.31
C GLU A 321 -12.27 11.51 -17.48
N GLU A 322 -12.72 10.91 -18.57
CA GLU A 322 -12.24 9.62 -19.03
C GLU A 322 -11.03 9.81 -19.95
N MET A 323 -9.93 9.17 -19.58
CA MET A 323 -8.69 9.24 -20.34
C MET A 323 -8.71 8.21 -21.46
N ASN A 324 -8.95 8.67 -22.67
CA ASN A 324 -8.88 7.84 -23.86
C ASN A 324 -7.66 8.26 -24.69
N PHE A 325 -6.63 7.41 -24.73
CA PHE A 325 -5.40 7.74 -25.43
C PHE A 325 -4.68 6.50 -25.98
N ILE A 326 -3.86 6.72 -26.98
CA ILE A 326 -2.87 5.80 -27.50
C ILE A 326 -1.50 6.46 -27.53
N ILE A 327 -0.46 5.65 -27.44
CA ILE A 327 0.90 6.08 -27.68
C ILE A 327 1.31 5.46 -29.02
N SER A 328 1.63 6.31 -29.98
CA SER A 328 2.00 5.90 -31.33
C SER A 328 3.42 6.33 -31.67
N ASN A 329 4.09 5.62 -32.53
CA ASN A 329 5.27 6.12 -33.22
C ASN A 329 4.92 6.60 -34.62
N TYR A 330 5.57 7.68 -35.03
CA TYR A 330 5.55 8.13 -36.40
C TYR A 330 6.31 7.16 -37.31
N HIS A 331 5.78 6.84 -38.49
CA HIS A 331 6.45 6.04 -39.48
C HIS A 331 6.28 6.68 -40.88
N PRO A 332 7.40 7.05 -41.58
CA PRO A 332 7.32 7.77 -42.85
C PRO A 332 6.77 6.92 -43.99
N ASP A 333 6.89 5.60 -43.90
CA ASP A 333 6.38 4.68 -44.92
C ASP A 333 4.87 4.41 -44.81
N GLY A 334 4.24 5.04 -43.81
CA GLY A 334 2.81 5.07 -43.67
C GLY A 334 2.24 4.14 -42.60
N TRP A 335 0.95 4.07 -42.60
CA TRP A 335 0.12 3.45 -41.57
C TRP A 335 0.42 1.97 -41.31
N TRP A 336 0.85 1.22 -42.35
CA TRP A 336 1.12 -0.22 -42.25
C TRP A 336 2.35 -0.56 -41.39
N ASP A 337 3.25 0.38 -41.19
CA ASP A 337 4.45 0.20 -40.38
C ASP A 337 4.31 0.78 -38.96
N HIS A 338 3.11 1.25 -38.65
CA HIS A 338 2.75 1.87 -37.40
C HIS A 338 2.70 0.85 -36.24
N VAL A 339 3.20 1.25 -35.09
CA VAL A 339 3.04 0.54 -33.83
C VAL A 339 2.42 1.46 -32.78
N GLU A 340 1.62 0.88 -31.92
CA GLU A 340 0.90 1.59 -30.87
C GLU A 340 1.02 0.86 -29.54
N TRP A 341 0.91 1.61 -28.45
CA TRP A 341 0.62 1.10 -27.12
C TRP A 341 -0.72 1.68 -26.68
N ARG A 342 -1.55 0.78 -26.15
CA ARG A 342 -2.89 1.11 -25.64
C ARG A 342 -3.05 0.53 -24.26
N CYS A 343 -3.89 1.12 -23.41
CA CYS A 343 -4.30 0.45 -22.18
C CYS A 343 -4.93 -0.91 -22.53
N ASP A 344 -4.53 -1.93 -21.77
CA ASP A 344 -4.98 -3.30 -21.99
C ASP A 344 -6.51 -3.39 -21.93
N ASP A 345 -7.15 -3.98 -22.94
CA ASP A 345 -8.59 -4.17 -23.03
C ASP A 345 -9.11 -5.35 -22.20
N SER A 346 -8.23 -6.15 -21.62
CA SER A 346 -8.58 -7.29 -20.74
C SER A 346 -9.04 -6.87 -19.34
N GLN A 347 -9.62 -5.67 -19.21
CA GLN A 347 -10.05 -5.04 -17.95
C GLN A 347 -8.92 -4.61 -17.03
N ASN A 348 -7.76 -4.37 -17.58
CA ASN A 348 -6.57 -3.96 -16.85
C ASN A 348 -5.98 -2.68 -17.42
N VAL A 349 -6.40 -1.52 -16.90
CA VAL A 349 -5.84 -0.20 -17.27
C VAL A 349 -4.38 -0.02 -16.83
N GLU A 350 -3.83 -0.98 -16.12
CA GLU A 350 -2.50 -0.91 -15.48
C GLU A 350 -1.39 -1.36 -16.42
N LYS A 351 -1.74 -1.97 -17.55
CA LYS A 351 -0.79 -2.42 -18.59
C LYS A 351 -1.12 -1.80 -19.93
N PHE A 352 -0.09 -1.64 -20.75
CA PHE A 352 -0.27 -1.32 -22.15
C PHE A 352 -0.23 -2.58 -23.01
N GLY A 353 -1.13 -2.68 -23.95
CA GLY A 353 -1.05 -3.64 -25.06
C GLY A 353 -0.16 -3.07 -26.16
N TYR A 354 0.73 -3.91 -26.70
CA TYR A 354 1.50 -3.61 -27.89
C TYR A 354 0.74 -4.06 -29.14
N PHE A 355 0.62 -3.17 -30.08
CA PHE A 355 -0.08 -3.40 -31.31
C PHE A 355 0.81 -3.05 -32.52
N SER A 356 0.95 -3.96 -33.46
CA SER A 356 1.65 -3.74 -34.73
C SER A 356 0.71 -4.04 -35.88
N LYS A 357 0.60 -3.12 -36.82
CA LYS A 357 -0.19 -3.30 -38.05
C LYS A 357 0.29 -4.46 -38.90
N LYS A 358 1.58 -4.81 -38.83
CA LYS A 358 2.16 -5.98 -39.49
C LYS A 358 1.95 -7.30 -38.76
N GLY A 359 1.36 -7.25 -37.57
CA GLY A 359 1.15 -8.42 -36.72
C GLY A 359 2.41 -8.93 -36.02
N ASP A 360 3.46 -8.13 -35.93
CA ASP A 360 4.67 -8.47 -35.20
C ASP A 360 4.39 -8.65 -33.71
N VAL A 361 5.11 -9.55 -33.09
CA VAL A 361 5.06 -9.79 -31.64
C VAL A 361 6.30 -9.22 -31.00
N ASN A 362 6.13 -8.48 -29.93
CA ASN A 362 7.25 -8.11 -29.09
C ASN A 362 7.47 -9.19 -28.01
N PRO A 363 8.51 -10.01 -28.12
CA PRO A 363 8.73 -11.10 -27.15
C PRO A 363 9.15 -10.62 -25.77
N ASN A 364 9.62 -9.38 -25.67
CA ASN A 364 10.07 -8.79 -24.41
C ASN A 364 8.98 -7.92 -23.73
N TRP A 365 7.79 -7.90 -24.32
CA TRP A 365 6.70 -7.06 -23.84
C TRP A 365 6.05 -7.66 -22.60
N GLU A 366 5.96 -6.89 -21.54
CA GLU A 366 5.33 -7.31 -20.29
C GLU A 366 3.80 -7.14 -20.24
N GLY A 367 3.23 -6.48 -21.23
CA GLY A 367 1.78 -6.37 -21.43
C GLY A 367 1.24 -7.48 -22.32
N THR A 368 0.14 -7.20 -23.02
CA THR A 368 -0.45 -8.06 -24.03
C THR A 368 0.05 -7.68 -25.42
N ASN A 369 0.32 -8.67 -26.27
CA ASN A 369 0.57 -8.45 -27.70
C ASN A 369 -0.77 -8.51 -28.43
N GLN A 370 -1.31 -7.35 -28.75
CA GLN A 370 -2.53 -7.24 -29.57
C GLN A 370 -2.16 -7.36 -31.05
N ARG A 371 -2.97 -8.08 -31.78
CA ARG A 371 -2.74 -8.33 -33.21
C ARG A 371 -4.01 -8.13 -33.99
N TRP A 372 -3.84 -7.92 -35.30
CA TRP A 372 -4.88 -8.15 -36.25
C TRP A 372 -5.13 -9.67 -36.36
N GLU A 373 -6.32 -10.11 -36.00
CA GLU A 373 -6.80 -11.44 -36.36
C GLU A 373 -7.43 -11.37 -37.74
N ASP A 374 -7.01 -12.26 -38.63
CA ASP A 374 -7.52 -12.34 -40.01
C ASP A 374 -7.51 -11.01 -40.80
N GLY A 375 -6.55 -10.14 -40.46
CA GLY A 375 -6.45 -8.82 -41.08
C GLY A 375 -7.40 -7.76 -40.50
N SER A 376 -8.17 -8.12 -39.46
CA SER A 376 -9.02 -7.19 -38.75
C SER A 376 -8.40 -6.74 -37.42
N MET A 377 -8.68 -5.54 -36.96
CA MET A 377 -8.21 -5.03 -35.67
C MET A 377 -8.97 -5.72 -34.54
N VAL A 378 -8.25 -6.25 -33.58
CA VAL A 378 -8.83 -6.74 -32.33
C VAL A 378 -9.33 -5.51 -31.57
N GLY A 379 -10.55 -5.13 -31.85
CA GLY A 379 -11.34 -4.10 -31.16
C GLY A 379 -10.67 -2.76 -30.84
N ASP A 380 -11.42 -1.70 -30.85
CA ASP A 380 -11.02 -0.40 -30.30
C ASP A 380 -11.33 -0.30 -28.79
N ASN A 381 -11.34 -1.42 -28.10
CA ASN A 381 -11.75 -1.52 -26.71
C ASN A 381 -10.53 -1.38 -25.77
N TRP A 382 -9.93 -0.23 -25.75
CA TRP A 382 -8.98 0.12 -24.68
C TRP A 382 -9.71 0.57 -23.43
N MET A 383 -9.14 0.25 -22.29
CA MET A 383 -9.64 0.74 -21.01
C MET A 383 -9.34 2.22 -20.86
N LYS A 384 -10.25 2.91 -20.20
CA LYS A 384 -10.19 4.36 -19.99
C LYS A 384 -10.08 4.64 -18.50
N PRO A 385 -8.89 4.94 -17.98
CA PRO A 385 -8.78 5.40 -16.60
C PRO A 385 -9.54 6.73 -16.42
N THR A 386 -10.16 6.90 -15.27
CA THR A 386 -10.92 8.11 -14.93
C THR A 386 -10.13 8.96 -13.95
N VAL A 387 -10.08 10.26 -14.22
CA VAL A 387 -9.49 11.24 -13.31
C VAL A 387 -10.36 11.39 -12.08
N THR A 388 -9.82 11.15 -10.90
CA THR A 388 -10.55 11.24 -9.63
C THR A 388 -10.43 12.60 -8.95
N VAL A 389 -9.33 13.31 -9.18
CA VAL A 389 -9.04 14.60 -8.57
C VAL A 389 -8.59 15.60 -9.66
N THR A 390 -9.21 16.77 -9.68
CA THR A 390 -8.77 17.86 -10.56
C THR A 390 -7.36 18.33 -10.14
N GLY A 391 -6.43 18.40 -11.10
CA GLY A 391 -5.06 18.79 -10.80
C GLY A 391 -4.17 18.84 -12.02
N ASN A 392 -2.90 19.10 -11.74
CA ASN A 392 -1.84 19.07 -12.74
C ASN A 392 -1.15 17.72 -12.67
N TYR A 393 -0.99 17.09 -13.81
CA TYR A 393 -0.44 15.74 -13.93
C TYR A 393 0.71 15.68 -14.90
N ARG A 394 1.45 14.60 -14.82
CA ARG A 394 2.49 14.24 -15.77
C ARG A 394 2.37 12.75 -16.09
N PHE A 395 2.44 12.44 -17.38
CA PHE A 395 2.51 11.07 -17.84
C PHE A 395 3.97 10.67 -18.06
N GLU A 396 4.31 9.50 -17.56
CA GLU A 396 5.59 8.85 -17.76
C GLU A 396 5.36 7.51 -18.43
N PHE A 397 6.08 7.24 -19.51
CA PHE A 397 5.96 6.02 -20.29
C PHE A 397 7.33 5.41 -20.55
N ASP A 398 7.50 4.16 -20.16
CA ASP A 398 8.66 3.34 -20.48
C ASP A 398 8.32 2.39 -21.62
N ALA A 399 8.88 2.67 -22.81
CA ALA A 399 8.59 1.92 -24.03
C ALA A 399 9.29 0.55 -24.07
N HIS A 400 10.35 0.33 -23.28
CA HIS A 400 10.94 -0.98 -23.12
C HIS A 400 10.04 -1.89 -22.27
N LEU A 401 9.54 -1.39 -21.14
CA LEU A 401 8.70 -2.16 -20.23
C LEU A 401 7.24 -2.25 -20.67
N GLY A 402 6.79 -1.30 -21.49
CA GLY A 402 5.37 -1.17 -21.75
C GLY A 402 4.57 -0.77 -20.51
N ARG A 403 5.14 0.07 -19.72
CA ARG A 403 4.55 0.57 -18.48
C ARG A 403 4.45 2.08 -18.53
N GLY A 404 3.41 2.60 -17.93
CA GLY A 404 3.24 4.02 -17.78
C GLY A 404 2.52 4.35 -16.50
N LYS A 405 2.68 5.60 -16.07
CA LYS A 405 1.97 6.17 -14.94
C LYS A 405 1.57 7.60 -15.21
N ILE A 406 0.40 8.00 -14.74
CA ILE A 406 -0.04 9.39 -14.72
C ILE A 406 -0.16 9.79 -13.26
N VAL A 407 0.74 10.64 -12.84
CA VAL A 407 0.91 11.05 -11.44
C VAL A 407 0.77 12.56 -11.31
N PRO A 408 0.40 13.08 -10.13
CA PRO A 408 0.42 14.51 -9.86
C PRO A 408 1.79 15.10 -10.19
N ALA A 409 1.80 16.22 -10.89
CA ALA A 409 3.01 16.99 -11.16
C ALA A 409 3.26 17.94 -9.99
N ASN A 410 4.40 17.77 -9.33
CA ASN A 410 4.87 18.63 -8.25
C ASN A 410 5.52 19.91 -8.79
#